data_a7e795eb7cf52473515df4596fbe14c5
#
_entry.id   a7e795eb7cf52473515df4596fbe14c5
#
_cell.length_a   1.000
_cell.length_b   1.000
_cell.length_c   1.000
_cell.angle_alpha   90.00
_cell.angle_beta   90.00
_cell.angle_gamma   90.00
#
_symmetry.space_group_name_H-M   'P 1'
#
loop_
_entity.id
_entity.type
_entity.pdbx_description
1 polymer ?
#
loop_
_entity_poly.entity_id
_entity_poly.type
_entity_poly.pdbx_seq_one_letter_code
_entity_poly.pdbx_strand_id
1 'polypeptide(L)'
;MKASEVLEKLKVRFPNEPEYIQAVSQILGTIEEEYNKHPEFEKANLIERLCIPDRLVEFRVTWVDDKGKVQTNMGYRIQHNNAIGPYKGGLRFHRSVTLSILKFLAFEQTFKNALTTLPMGGAKGGSDFSPRGKSNAEVMRFCQAFMNELYRHIGPNEDVPAGDIGIGGREVGYLFGQYKKLTHQFSGILTGKGQEFGGSLIRPEATGYGNVYFLENMLKTRNISLKGKTVLVSGAGNVAQYTIEKLLELGAKPVSCSDSDGYIYDPDGIDKEKLAYIMELKNVERGRIKEYAERYGVKYSEGKPWFEKADIASPCATQNEINEEAAKALVANGVIAVTEGANMPTTPEATKVFQDAKILYCPGKASNAGGVAVSGLEMSQNSERMKWSREEVDAKLHAIMDDIHANCVKYGTEPDGYINYVKGANIAGFLKVAKAMMAQGIV
;
A
#
# COMPACT_ATOMS: atom_id res chain seq x y z
N MET A 1 19.95 5.27 22.52
CA MET A 1 18.53 5.63 22.78
C MET A 1 17.76 4.35 23.04
N LYS A 2 16.81 4.40 23.96
CA LYS A 2 15.85 3.29 24.11
C LYS A 2 14.53 3.67 23.44
N ALA A 3 14.03 2.81 22.56
CA ALA A 3 12.75 3.02 21.88
C ALA A 3 11.62 3.33 22.88
N SER A 4 11.64 2.68 24.05
CA SER A 4 10.69 2.91 25.13
C SER A 4 10.68 4.34 25.67
N GLU A 5 11.82 5.00 25.77
CA GLU A 5 11.91 6.38 26.27
C GLU A 5 11.30 7.38 25.30
N VAL A 6 11.49 7.16 23.99
CA VAL A 6 10.88 7.98 22.95
C VAL A 6 9.37 7.77 22.94
N LEU A 7 8.91 6.53 23.05
CA LEU A 7 7.48 6.22 23.08
C LEU A 7 6.76 6.88 24.25
N GLU A 8 7.34 6.89 25.45
CA GLU A 8 6.73 7.58 26.60
C GLU A 8 6.61 9.09 26.36
N LYS A 9 7.62 9.73 25.79
CA LYS A 9 7.55 11.14 25.39
C LYS A 9 6.44 11.40 24.37
N LEU A 10 6.31 10.51 23.35
CA LEU A 10 5.28 10.65 22.33
C LEU A 10 3.87 10.42 22.87
N LYS A 11 3.68 9.47 23.80
CA LYS A 11 2.39 9.26 24.49
C LYS A 11 1.94 10.51 25.25
N VAL A 12 2.86 11.18 25.93
CA VAL A 12 2.56 12.45 26.63
C VAL A 12 2.22 13.55 25.62
N ARG A 13 2.91 13.61 24.50
CA ARG A 13 2.71 14.65 23.46
C ARG A 13 1.45 14.43 22.64
N PHE A 14 1.08 13.17 22.39
CA PHE A 14 -0.05 12.76 21.53
C PHE A 14 -0.99 11.80 22.27
N PRO A 15 -1.63 12.22 23.36
CA PRO A 15 -2.39 11.33 24.25
C PRO A 15 -3.66 10.73 23.59
N ASN A 16 -4.17 11.36 22.54
CA ASN A 16 -5.39 10.96 21.84
C ASN A 16 -5.13 10.30 20.47
N GLU A 17 -3.92 9.79 20.24
CA GLU A 17 -3.50 9.23 18.96
C GLU A 17 -2.96 7.79 19.10
N PRO A 18 -3.78 6.83 19.58
CA PRO A 18 -3.32 5.47 19.89
C PRO A 18 -2.81 4.71 18.67
N GLU A 19 -3.45 4.85 17.49
CA GLU A 19 -3.03 4.17 16.27
C GLU A 19 -1.66 4.69 15.81
N TYR A 20 -1.42 5.98 15.95
CA TYR A 20 -0.14 6.58 15.63
C TYR A 20 0.98 6.09 16.57
N ILE A 21 0.74 6.08 17.87
CA ILE A 21 1.71 5.58 18.86
C ILE A 21 2.03 4.10 18.64
N GLN A 22 1.03 3.30 18.29
CA GLN A 22 1.24 1.88 17.97
C GLN A 22 2.14 1.70 16.75
N ALA A 23 1.90 2.43 15.67
CA ALA A 23 2.72 2.34 14.45
C ALA A 23 4.18 2.75 14.71
N VAL A 24 4.39 3.84 15.45
CA VAL A 24 5.73 4.29 15.85
C VAL A 24 6.42 3.22 16.69
N SER A 25 5.72 2.62 17.67
CA SER A 25 6.25 1.54 18.51
C SER A 25 6.78 0.36 17.69
N GLN A 26 6.01 -0.08 16.71
CA GLN A 26 6.36 -1.23 15.86
C GLN A 26 7.61 -0.95 15.02
N ILE A 27 7.73 0.23 14.46
CA ILE A 27 8.90 0.59 13.66
C ILE A 27 10.12 0.79 14.54
N LEU A 28 10.02 1.56 15.63
CA LEU A 28 11.15 1.80 16.54
C LEU A 28 11.71 0.52 17.13
N GLY A 29 10.85 -0.45 17.50
CA GLY A 29 11.29 -1.75 18.00
C GLY A 29 12.14 -2.55 17.00
N THR A 30 11.88 -2.38 15.69
CA THR A 30 12.63 -3.09 14.63
C THR A 30 13.94 -2.39 14.25
N ILE A 31 14.02 -1.07 14.38
CA ILE A 31 15.19 -0.29 13.95
C ILE A 31 16.17 0.04 15.08
N GLU A 32 15.82 -0.19 16.34
CA GLU A 32 16.59 0.25 17.51
C GLU A 32 18.04 -0.24 17.49
N GLU A 33 18.26 -1.51 17.16
CA GLU A 33 19.62 -2.09 17.06
C GLU A 33 20.45 -1.36 15.99
N GLU A 34 19.87 -1.12 14.82
CA GLU A 34 20.56 -0.43 13.73
C GLU A 34 20.78 1.05 14.04
N TYR A 35 19.80 1.71 14.63
CA TYR A 35 19.92 3.10 15.09
C TYR A 35 21.08 3.31 16.05
N ASN A 36 21.28 2.38 17.00
CA ASN A 36 22.33 2.46 18.01
C ASN A 36 23.74 2.30 17.45
N LYS A 37 23.90 1.82 16.21
CA LYS A 37 25.20 1.81 15.49
C LYS A 37 25.59 3.19 14.96
N HIS A 38 24.69 4.17 15.02
CA HIS A 38 24.84 5.51 14.45
C HIS A 38 24.71 6.61 15.53
N PRO A 39 25.75 6.85 16.36
CA PRO A 39 25.70 7.86 17.43
C PRO A 39 25.44 9.28 16.92
N GLU A 40 25.73 9.56 15.65
CA GLU A 40 25.41 10.83 15.00
C GLU A 40 23.92 11.07 14.88
N PHE A 41 23.09 10.04 14.76
CA PHE A 41 21.63 10.17 14.69
C PHE A 41 21.06 10.66 16.04
N GLU A 42 21.61 10.17 17.15
CA GLU A 42 21.19 10.59 18.48
C GLU A 42 21.57 12.06 18.75
N LYS A 43 22.79 12.46 18.35
CA LYS A 43 23.24 13.86 18.48
C LYS A 43 22.35 14.85 17.70
N ALA A 44 21.77 14.40 16.57
CA ALA A 44 20.88 15.19 15.75
C ALA A 44 19.41 15.11 16.18
N ASN A 45 19.10 14.42 17.28
CA ASN A 45 17.73 14.14 17.75
C ASN A 45 16.83 13.57 16.62
N LEU A 46 17.42 12.69 15.80
CA LEU A 46 16.81 12.23 14.54
C LEU A 46 15.46 11.56 14.74
N ILE A 47 15.32 10.70 15.76
CA ILE A 47 14.08 9.94 15.98
C ILE A 47 12.93 10.85 16.37
N GLU A 48 13.14 11.81 17.24
CA GLU A 48 12.06 12.74 17.61
C GLU A 48 11.61 13.56 16.39
N ARG A 49 12.57 14.05 15.59
CA ARG A 49 12.28 14.74 14.33
C ARG A 49 11.53 13.86 13.33
N LEU A 50 11.91 12.58 13.23
CA LEU A 50 11.26 11.61 12.34
C LEU A 50 9.83 11.24 12.79
N CYS A 51 9.60 11.20 14.10
CA CYS A 51 8.29 10.87 14.69
C CYS A 51 7.33 12.05 14.77
N ILE A 52 7.75 13.25 14.43
CA ILE A 52 6.88 14.43 14.41
C ILE A 52 6.68 14.83 12.95
N PRO A 53 5.44 14.87 12.43
CA PRO A 53 5.19 15.34 11.07
C PRO A 53 5.72 16.75 10.86
N ASP A 54 6.25 17.03 9.67
CA ASP A 54 6.71 18.37 9.30
C ASP A 54 5.55 19.38 9.37
N ARG A 55 4.34 18.95 8.95
CA ARG A 55 3.16 19.82 8.92
C ARG A 55 1.86 19.04 8.99
N LEU A 56 0.89 19.59 9.73
CA LEU A 56 -0.50 19.16 9.76
C LEU A 56 -1.39 20.29 9.22
N VAL A 57 -2.23 19.95 8.26
CA VAL A 57 -3.26 20.86 7.75
C VAL A 57 -4.61 20.23 8.04
N GLU A 58 -5.43 20.92 8.83
CA GLU A 58 -6.78 20.52 9.19
C GLU A 58 -7.74 21.64 8.78
N PHE A 59 -8.83 21.30 8.13
CA PHE A 59 -9.77 22.29 7.58
C PHE A 59 -11.20 21.76 7.55
N ARG A 60 -12.15 22.69 7.57
CA ARG A 60 -13.56 22.41 7.39
C ARG A 60 -13.89 22.35 5.91
N VAL A 61 -14.67 21.33 5.51
CA VAL A 61 -15.22 21.19 4.16
C VAL A 61 -16.74 21.35 4.22
N THR A 62 -17.26 22.43 3.64
CA THR A 62 -18.70 22.70 3.57
C THR A 62 -19.19 22.50 2.15
N TRP A 63 -20.26 21.72 1.98
CA TRP A 63 -20.82 21.40 0.68
C TRP A 63 -22.34 21.19 0.77
N VAL A 64 -23.02 21.12 -0.36
CA VAL A 64 -24.49 20.97 -0.43
C VAL A 64 -24.85 19.64 -1.08
N ASP A 65 -25.70 18.85 -0.42
CA ASP A 65 -26.21 17.58 -0.95
C ASP A 65 -27.28 17.77 -2.03
N ASP A 66 -27.76 16.67 -2.61
CA ASP A 66 -28.80 16.71 -3.68
C ASP A 66 -30.15 17.20 -3.19
N LYS A 67 -30.38 17.22 -1.87
CA LYS A 67 -31.61 17.76 -1.25
C LYS A 67 -31.50 19.24 -0.89
N GLY A 68 -30.39 19.90 -1.26
CA GLY A 68 -30.14 21.30 -0.93
C GLY A 68 -29.70 21.53 0.52
N LYS A 69 -29.39 20.46 1.29
CA LYS A 69 -28.97 20.59 2.68
C LYS A 69 -27.45 20.82 2.74
N VAL A 70 -27.04 21.79 3.56
CA VAL A 70 -25.63 22.07 3.85
C VAL A 70 -25.06 20.96 4.73
N GLN A 71 -23.95 20.40 4.28
CA GLN A 71 -23.17 19.37 4.96
C GLN A 71 -21.81 19.93 5.37
N THR A 72 -21.24 19.40 6.46
CA THR A 72 -19.92 19.79 6.96
C THR A 72 -19.12 18.54 7.29
N ASN A 73 -17.90 18.49 6.79
CA ASN A 73 -16.94 17.43 7.05
C ASN A 73 -15.60 18.03 7.46
N MET A 74 -14.75 17.23 8.08
CA MET A 74 -13.37 17.57 8.35
C MET A 74 -12.47 17.09 7.20
N GLY A 75 -11.51 17.93 6.83
CA GLY A 75 -10.47 17.60 5.86
C GLY A 75 -9.09 17.66 6.51
N TYR A 76 -8.18 16.80 6.06
CA TYR A 76 -6.84 16.67 6.62
C TYR A 76 -5.79 16.47 5.53
N ARG A 77 -4.59 17.02 5.73
CA ARG A 77 -3.37 16.64 5.03
C ARG A 77 -2.21 16.61 6.02
N ILE A 78 -1.58 15.45 6.15
CA ILE A 78 -0.41 15.22 6.99
C ILE A 78 0.79 15.14 6.05
N GLN A 79 1.64 16.16 6.08
CA GLN A 79 2.93 16.22 5.42
C GLN A 79 3.96 15.72 6.42
N HIS A 80 4.32 14.43 6.32
CA HIS A 80 5.07 13.78 7.38
C HIS A 80 6.56 14.05 7.27
N ASN A 81 7.14 13.77 6.11
CA ASN A 81 8.58 13.95 5.88
C ASN A 81 8.87 14.06 4.37
N ASN A 82 9.67 15.05 3.98
CA ASN A 82 10.06 15.29 2.59
C ASN A 82 11.58 15.21 2.34
N ALA A 83 12.33 14.60 3.25
CA ALA A 83 13.79 14.52 3.13
C ALA A 83 14.28 13.81 1.85
N ILE A 84 13.47 12.92 1.28
CA ILE A 84 13.84 12.16 0.06
C ILE A 84 13.05 12.56 -1.19
N GLY A 85 12.20 13.55 -1.11
CA GLY A 85 11.40 14.03 -2.25
C GLY A 85 10.10 14.69 -1.80
N PRO A 86 9.28 15.18 -2.74
CA PRO A 86 7.97 15.77 -2.42
C PRO A 86 7.13 14.85 -1.54
N TYR A 87 6.34 15.42 -0.65
CA TYR A 87 5.38 14.63 0.11
C TYR A 87 4.50 13.83 -0.82
N LYS A 88 4.30 12.53 -0.54
CA LYS A 88 3.55 11.62 -1.39
C LYS A 88 2.72 10.67 -0.57
N GLY A 89 1.43 10.59 -0.87
CA GLY A 89 0.53 9.63 -0.25
C GLY A 89 -0.94 9.90 -0.56
N GLY A 90 -1.77 8.86 -0.38
CA GLY A 90 -3.17 8.88 -0.76
C GLY A 90 -4.05 9.80 0.09
N LEU A 91 -5.20 10.15 -0.48
CA LEU A 91 -6.34 10.75 0.21
C LEU A 91 -7.38 9.66 0.44
N ARG A 92 -7.91 9.57 1.67
CA ARG A 92 -8.95 8.62 2.06
C ARG A 92 -10.26 9.33 2.34
N PHE A 93 -11.34 8.90 1.68
CA PHE A 93 -12.69 9.38 1.97
C PHE A 93 -13.50 8.25 2.61
N HIS A 94 -13.53 8.25 3.94
CA HIS A 94 -14.21 7.22 4.72
C HIS A 94 -14.59 7.74 6.11
N ARG A 95 -15.74 7.31 6.63
CA ARG A 95 -16.27 7.74 7.94
C ARG A 95 -15.33 7.50 9.13
N SER A 96 -14.41 6.52 9.01
CA SER A 96 -13.44 6.20 10.06
C SER A 96 -12.21 7.10 10.06
N VAL A 97 -12.10 8.06 9.15
CA VAL A 97 -10.93 8.95 9.08
C VAL A 97 -10.85 9.82 10.34
N THR A 98 -9.71 9.72 11.01
CA THR A 98 -9.32 10.56 12.15
C THR A 98 -7.89 11.05 11.95
N LEU A 99 -7.49 12.06 12.71
CA LEU A 99 -6.12 12.57 12.70
C LEU A 99 -5.11 11.47 13.04
N SER A 100 -5.37 10.66 14.09
CA SER A 100 -4.50 9.57 14.53
C SER A 100 -4.26 8.55 13.43
N ILE A 101 -5.34 8.10 12.74
CA ILE A 101 -5.26 7.17 11.62
C ILE A 101 -4.43 7.74 10.47
N LEU A 102 -4.66 9.00 10.10
CA LEU A 102 -3.92 9.62 9.01
C LEU A 102 -2.44 9.88 9.35
N LYS A 103 -2.11 10.21 10.60
CA LYS A 103 -0.72 10.34 11.06
C LYS A 103 0.02 9.00 11.00
N PHE A 104 -0.61 7.93 11.48
CA PHE A 104 0.01 6.60 11.39
C PHE A 104 0.26 6.21 9.94
N LEU A 105 -0.74 6.41 9.06
CA LEU A 105 -0.60 6.09 7.64
C LEU A 105 0.47 6.95 6.94
N ALA A 106 0.61 8.23 7.30
CA ALA A 106 1.64 9.11 6.75
C ALA A 106 3.05 8.70 7.19
N PHE A 107 3.20 8.31 8.46
CA PHE A 107 4.44 7.80 9.02
C PHE A 107 4.89 6.51 8.29
N GLU A 108 4.01 5.53 8.15
CA GLU A 108 4.32 4.31 7.41
C GLU A 108 4.59 4.55 5.92
N GLN A 109 3.85 5.49 5.32
CA GLN A 109 4.03 5.86 3.91
C GLN A 109 5.44 6.42 3.65
N THR A 110 6.04 7.13 4.60
CA THR A 110 7.40 7.64 4.49
C THR A 110 8.40 6.52 4.23
N PHE A 111 8.33 5.43 4.99
CA PHE A 111 9.24 4.29 4.82
C PHE A 111 8.90 3.44 3.60
N LYS A 112 7.62 3.26 3.29
CA LYS A 112 7.18 2.56 2.08
C LYS A 112 7.69 3.26 0.81
N ASN A 113 7.55 4.58 0.74
CA ASN A 113 8.04 5.36 -0.39
C ASN A 113 9.57 5.29 -0.50
N ALA A 114 10.26 5.33 0.65
CA ALA A 114 11.72 5.21 0.68
C ALA A 114 12.24 3.91 0.07
N LEU A 115 11.51 2.80 0.21
CA LEU A 115 11.87 1.51 -0.38
C LEU A 115 11.88 1.53 -1.90
N THR A 116 11.03 2.32 -2.53
CA THR A 116 10.91 2.37 -4.01
C THR A 116 12.14 2.93 -4.71
N THR A 117 13.09 3.50 -3.98
CA THR A 117 14.24 4.25 -4.49
C THR A 117 13.90 5.56 -5.22
N LEU A 118 12.64 5.79 -5.52
CA LEU A 118 12.16 7.02 -6.16
C LEU A 118 12.16 8.22 -5.18
N PRO A 119 12.30 9.46 -5.69
CA PRO A 119 12.33 10.67 -4.87
C PRO A 119 10.92 11.06 -4.40
N MET A 120 10.42 10.37 -3.40
CA MET A 120 9.09 10.59 -2.81
C MET A 120 9.18 10.56 -1.29
N GLY A 121 8.76 11.64 -0.65
CA GLY A 121 8.56 11.72 0.79
C GLY A 121 7.28 11.01 1.25
N GLY A 122 6.85 11.25 2.47
CA GLY A 122 5.65 10.63 3.04
C GLY A 122 4.57 11.64 3.41
N ALA A 123 3.34 11.34 3.02
CA ALA A 123 2.15 12.09 3.40
C ALA A 123 0.92 11.18 3.42
N LYS A 124 -0.14 11.67 4.06
CA LYS A 124 -1.48 11.09 4.00
C LYS A 124 -2.52 12.19 4.23
N GLY A 125 -3.69 12.00 3.68
CA GLY A 125 -4.78 12.95 3.91
C GLY A 125 -6.14 12.29 3.74
N GLY A 126 -7.18 13.09 3.81
CA GLY A 126 -8.54 12.61 3.62
C GLY A 126 -9.60 13.37 4.38
N SER A 127 -10.75 12.75 4.49
CA SER A 127 -11.92 13.30 5.15
C SER A 127 -12.80 12.19 5.73
N ASP A 128 -13.57 12.51 6.75
CA ASP A 128 -14.65 11.68 7.28
C ASP A 128 -15.87 11.57 6.34
N PHE A 129 -15.82 12.23 5.18
CA PHE A 129 -16.78 12.05 4.10
C PHE A 129 -16.72 10.62 3.53
N SER A 130 -17.88 10.04 3.20
CA SER A 130 -17.97 8.76 2.49
C SER A 130 -18.72 8.94 1.17
N PRO A 131 -18.09 8.58 0.02
CA PRO A 131 -18.77 8.64 -1.28
C PRO A 131 -19.82 7.55 -1.47
N ARG A 132 -19.84 6.55 -0.58
CA ARG A 132 -20.78 5.42 -0.68
C ARG A 132 -22.22 5.90 -0.55
N GLY A 133 -23.05 5.55 -1.54
CA GLY A 133 -24.45 5.95 -1.58
C GLY A 133 -24.70 7.41 -1.97
N LYS A 134 -23.66 8.12 -2.41
CA LYS A 134 -23.75 9.49 -2.93
C LYS A 134 -23.86 9.51 -4.45
N SER A 135 -24.57 10.50 -4.99
CA SER A 135 -24.60 10.75 -6.43
C SER A 135 -23.24 11.24 -6.95
N ASN A 136 -23.01 11.12 -8.26
CA ASN A 136 -21.82 11.70 -8.89
C ASN A 136 -21.74 13.21 -8.67
N ALA A 137 -22.88 13.90 -8.68
CA ALA A 137 -22.98 15.35 -8.45
C ALA A 137 -22.60 15.72 -7.01
N GLU A 138 -23.05 14.96 -6.01
CA GLU A 138 -22.65 15.14 -4.61
C GLU A 138 -21.13 14.92 -4.41
N VAL A 139 -20.59 13.83 -4.96
CA VAL A 139 -19.17 13.53 -4.87
C VAL A 139 -18.33 14.61 -5.56
N MET A 140 -18.77 15.10 -6.73
CA MET A 140 -18.09 16.20 -7.42
C MET A 140 -18.07 17.48 -6.58
N ARG A 141 -19.22 17.89 -6.02
CA ARG A 141 -19.30 19.09 -5.16
C ARG A 141 -18.42 18.96 -3.93
N PHE A 142 -18.40 17.77 -3.30
CA PHE A 142 -17.51 17.52 -2.18
C PHE A 142 -16.03 17.61 -2.57
N CYS A 143 -15.62 16.97 -3.65
CA CYS A 143 -14.24 17.03 -4.15
C CYS A 143 -13.80 18.46 -4.47
N GLN A 144 -14.68 19.26 -5.06
CA GLN A 144 -14.41 20.68 -5.34
C GLN A 144 -14.26 21.49 -4.05
N ALA A 145 -15.16 21.31 -3.07
CA ALA A 145 -15.09 21.98 -1.78
C ALA A 145 -13.82 21.57 -1.00
N PHE A 146 -13.48 20.29 -1.01
CA PHE A 146 -12.26 19.78 -0.38
C PHE A 146 -10.99 20.38 -1.02
N MET A 147 -10.92 20.44 -2.34
CA MET A 147 -9.78 21.00 -3.06
C MET A 147 -9.67 22.52 -2.90
N ASN A 148 -10.76 23.25 -2.71
CA ASN A 148 -10.72 24.69 -2.42
C ASN A 148 -9.90 25.01 -1.17
N GLU A 149 -9.91 24.13 -0.19
CA GLU A 149 -9.11 24.27 1.03
C GLU A 149 -7.68 23.72 0.84
N LEU A 150 -7.54 22.57 0.16
CA LEU A 150 -6.28 21.85 0.07
C LEU A 150 -5.28 22.46 -0.92
N TYR A 151 -5.72 23.08 -2.01
CA TYR A 151 -4.85 23.41 -3.17
C TYR A 151 -3.64 24.29 -2.84
N ARG A 152 -3.73 25.13 -1.79
CA ARG A 152 -2.62 25.99 -1.34
C ARG A 152 -1.47 25.25 -0.68
N HIS A 153 -1.70 24.00 -0.30
CA HIS A 153 -0.78 23.19 0.50
C HIS A 153 -0.16 22.04 -0.30
N ILE A 154 -0.54 21.89 -1.56
CA ILE A 154 -0.08 20.82 -2.45
C ILE A 154 0.45 21.39 -3.76
N GLY A 155 1.27 20.62 -4.43
CA GLY A 155 1.87 20.99 -5.71
C GLY A 155 2.72 19.87 -6.27
N PRO A 156 3.07 19.92 -7.58
CA PRO A 156 3.82 18.86 -8.24
C PRO A 156 5.24 18.66 -7.65
N ASN A 157 5.80 19.67 -7.03
CA ASN A 157 7.14 19.64 -6.42
C ASN A 157 7.13 19.71 -4.89
N GLU A 158 5.97 19.92 -4.27
CA GLU A 158 5.78 20.05 -2.83
C GLU A 158 5.11 18.81 -2.24
N ASP A 159 3.93 18.50 -2.74
CA ASP A 159 3.07 17.44 -2.19
C ASP A 159 2.12 16.91 -3.27
N VAL A 160 2.25 15.63 -3.62
CA VAL A 160 1.47 14.99 -4.68
C VAL A 160 0.55 13.93 -4.09
N PRO A 161 -0.73 14.22 -3.84
CA PRO A 161 -1.69 13.24 -3.37
C PRO A 161 -2.01 12.16 -4.41
N ALA A 162 -2.63 11.07 -3.95
CA ALA A 162 -3.13 9.97 -4.78
C ALA A 162 -4.50 9.51 -4.26
N GLY A 163 -5.09 8.51 -4.92
CA GLY A 163 -6.26 7.81 -4.39
C GLY A 163 -5.90 6.85 -3.26
N ASP A 164 -6.89 6.57 -2.43
CA ASP A 164 -6.89 5.55 -1.37
C ASP A 164 -8.37 5.10 -1.17
N ILE A 165 -8.71 4.50 -0.03
CA ILE A 165 -10.10 4.08 0.25
C ILE A 165 -11.08 5.24 -0.01
N GLY A 166 -12.11 4.97 -0.82
CA GLY A 166 -13.14 5.94 -1.17
C GLY A 166 -12.74 6.95 -2.26
N ILE A 167 -11.54 6.85 -2.82
CA ILE A 167 -11.06 7.70 -3.92
C ILE A 167 -10.50 6.84 -5.05
N GLY A 168 -11.26 6.74 -6.11
CA GLY A 168 -10.87 6.12 -7.38
C GLY A 168 -10.62 7.18 -8.46
N GLY A 169 -10.57 6.70 -9.72
CA GLY A 169 -10.34 7.58 -10.89
C GLY A 169 -11.34 8.72 -11.02
N ARG A 170 -12.61 8.49 -10.64
CA ARG A 170 -13.67 9.52 -10.65
C ARG A 170 -13.31 10.68 -9.71
N GLU A 171 -13.03 10.38 -8.46
CA GLU A 171 -12.68 11.38 -7.44
C GLU A 171 -11.37 12.08 -7.78
N VAL A 172 -10.36 11.35 -8.24
CA VAL A 172 -9.10 11.93 -8.71
C VAL A 172 -9.36 12.92 -9.85
N GLY A 173 -10.24 12.58 -10.79
CA GLY A 173 -10.62 13.46 -11.87
C GLY A 173 -11.27 14.77 -11.38
N TYR A 174 -12.22 14.67 -10.45
CA TYR A 174 -12.88 15.86 -9.87
C TYR A 174 -11.90 16.74 -9.08
N LEU A 175 -11.02 16.13 -8.30
CA LEU A 175 -9.98 16.85 -7.55
C LEU A 175 -8.98 17.54 -8.50
N PHE A 176 -8.55 16.85 -9.55
CA PHE A 176 -7.62 17.40 -10.55
C PHE A 176 -8.25 18.57 -11.31
N GLY A 177 -9.50 18.42 -11.77
CA GLY A 177 -10.22 19.48 -12.48
C GLY A 177 -10.34 20.76 -11.67
N GLN A 178 -10.65 20.63 -10.37
CA GLN A 178 -10.74 21.77 -9.46
C GLN A 178 -9.38 22.41 -9.17
N TYR A 179 -8.34 21.60 -8.93
CA TYR A 179 -6.98 22.11 -8.73
C TYR A 179 -6.51 22.90 -9.95
N LYS A 180 -6.66 22.33 -11.16
CA LYS A 180 -6.31 22.99 -12.43
C LYS A 180 -7.05 24.33 -12.58
N LYS A 181 -8.32 24.38 -12.22
CA LYS A 181 -9.12 25.62 -12.29
C LYS A 181 -8.61 26.69 -11.33
N LEU A 182 -8.28 26.31 -10.08
CA LEU A 182 -7.83 27.24 -9.04
C LEU A 182 -6.43 27.80 -9.31
N THR A 183 -5.52 26.97 -9.82
CA THR A 183 -4.12 27.34 -10.04
C THR A 183 -3.85 27.90 -11.42
N HIS A 184 -4.77 27.75 -12.38
CA HIS A 184 -4.57 28.03 -13.82
C HIS A 184 -3.39 27.26 -14.44
N GLN A 185 -3.04 26.09 -13.89
CA GLN A 185 -1.91 25.29 -14.32
C GLN A 185 -2.36 23.85 -14.62
N PHE A 186 -1.90 23.33 -15.76
CA PHE A 186 -1.93 21.90 -16.04
C PHE A 186 -0.60 21.29 -15.61
N SER A 187 -0.55 20.79 -14.38
CA SER A 187 0.66 20.28 -13.75
C SER A 187 0.56 18.81 -13.39
N GLY A 188 1.68 18.20 -12.95
CA GLY A 188 1.74 16.82 -12.50
C GLY A 188 1.18 16.58 -11.11
N ILE A 189 0.19 17.34 -10.69
CA ILE A 189 -0.50 17.12 -9.42
C ILE A 189 -1.38 15.87 -9.47
N LEU A 190 -1.52 15.18 -8.36
CA LEU A 190 -2.25 13.94 -8.18
C LEU A 190 -1.68 12.77 -9.02
N THR A 191 -1.78 11.56 -8.51
CA THR A 191 -1.53 10.32 -9.25
C THR A 191 -2.74 9.39 -9.19
N GLY A 192 -2.80 8.45 -10.15
CA GLY A 192 -4.03 7.68 -10.40
C GLY A 192 -5.01 8.42 -11.31
N LYS A 193 -4.49 9.36 -12.11
CA LYS A 193 -5.26 10.09 -13.11
C LYS A 193 -5.70 9.18 -14.27
N GLY A 194 -6.76 9.59 -14.96
CA GLY A 194 -7.14 8.98 -16.24
C GLY A 194 -6.07 9.18 -17.31
N GLN A 195 -6.04 8.28 -18.29
CA GLN A 195 -5.07 8.33 -19.41
C GLN A 195 -5.20 9.61 -20.23
N GLU A 196 -6.39 10.22 -20.22
CA GLU A 196 -6.73 11.44 -20.98
C GLU A 196 -6.03 12.69 -20.44
N PHE A 197 -5.58 12.67 -19.18
CA PHE A 197 -5.02 13.85 -18.51
C PHE A 197 -3.76 13.53 -17.67
N GLY A 198 -2.95 12.59 -18.11
CA GLY A 198 -1.61 12.35 -17.56
C GLY A 198 -1.48 11.13 -16.66
N GLY A 199 -2.43 10.20 -16.69
CA GLY A 199 -2.32 8.92 -16.01
C GLY A 199 -1.28 7.99 -16.63
N SER A 200 -0.70 7.08 -15.85
CA SER A 200 0.25 6.08 -16.31
C SER A 200 -0.43 4.76 -16.66
N LEU A 201 0.05 4.11 -17.71
CA LEU A 201 -0.21 2.69 -17.94
C LEU A 201 0.34 1.85 -16.77
N ILE A 202 -0.09 0.61 -16.66
CA ILE A 202 0.29 -0.33 -15.58
C ILE A 202 -0.16 0.12 -14.16
N ARG A 203 -0.76 1.29 -13.98
CA ARG A 203 -1.15 1.74 -12.64
C ARG A 203 -2.21 0.84 -11.97
N PRO A 204 -3.26 0.37 -12.67
CA PRO A 204 -4.21 -0.61 -12.11
C PRO A 204 -3.55 -1.93 -11.73
N GLU A 205 -2.63 -2.41 -12.54
CA GLU A 205 -1.94 -3.69 -12.40
C GLU A 205 -0.82 -3.67 -11.34
N ALA A 206 -0.26 -2.50 -11.10
CA ALA A 206 1.04 -2.32 -10.45
C ALA A 206 1.18 -3.01 -9.09
N THR A 207 0.15 -2.99 -8.24
CA THR A 207 0.22 -3.61 -6.91
C THR A 207 0.28 -5.14 -7.03
N GLY A 208 -0.58 -5.72 -7.86
CA GLY A 208 -0.60 -7.17 -8.11
C GLY A 208 0.67 -7.65 -8.80
N TYR A 209 1.10 -6.97 -9.85
CA TYR A 209 2.33 -7.29 -10.58
C TYR A 209 3.55 -7.19 -9.68
N GLY A 210 3.70 -6.10 -8.95
CA GLY A 210 4.81 -5.90 -8.02
C GLY A 210 4.88 -6.96 -6.93
N ASN A 211 3.72 -7.37 -6.40
CA ASN A 211 3.62 -8.45 -5.42
C ASN A 211 4.19 -9.77 -5.97
N VAL A 212 3.89 -10.10 -7.22
CA VAL A 212 4.40 -11.34 -7.85
C VAL A 212 5.88 -11.24 -8.23
N TYR A 213 6.37 -10.10 -8.70
CA TYR A 213 7.80 -9.88 -8.93
C TYR A 213 8.60 -10.05 -7.64
N PHE A 214 8.10 -9.49 -6.53
CA PHE A 214 8.73 -9.67 -5.23
C PHE A 214 8.72 -11.14 -4.79
N LEU A 215 7.60 -11.84 -4.95
CA LEU A 215 7.47 -13.28 -4.67
C LEU A 215 8.50 -14.11 -5.45
N GLU A 216 8.64 -13.85 -6.75
CA GLU A 216 9.62 -14.56 -7.58
C GLU A 216 11.04 -14.39 -7.03
N ASN A 217 11.41 -13.16 -6.65
CA ASN A 217 12.71 -12.87 -6.04
C ASN A 217 12.89 -13.57 -4.69
N MET A 218 11.86 -13.63 -3.85
CA MET A 218 11.91 -14.40 -2.59
C MET A 218 12.21 -15.87 -2.83
N LEU A 219 11.52 -16.49 -3.79
CA LEU A 219 11.72 -17.90 -4.13
C LEU A 219 13.12 -18.16 -4.68
N LYS A 220 13.66 -17.25 -5.49
CA LYS A 220 15.04 -17.31 -6.02
C LYS A 220 16.10 -17.38 -4.92
N THR A 221 15.88 -16.78 -3.74
CA THR A 221 16.82 -16.88 -2.60
C THR A 221 17.01 -18.30 -2.08
N ARG A 222 16.06 -19.18 -2.37
CA ARG A 222 16.09 -20.62 -2.03
C ARG A 222 16.23 -21.53 -3.26
N ASN A 223 16.58 -20.97 -4.43
CA ASN A 223 16.66 -21.69 -5.70
C ASN A 223 15.35 -22.40 -6.09
N ILE A 224 14.20 -21.80 -5.74
CA ILE A 224 12.87 -22.31 -6.06
C ILE A 224 12.31 -21.52 -7.23
N SER A 225 11.76 -22.23 -8.23
CA SER A 225 11.03 -21.63 -9.33
C SER A 225 9.57 -21.40 -8.94
N LEU A 226 9.02 -20.24 -9.34
CA LEU A 226 7.57 -19.95 -9.22
C LEU A 226 6.74 -20.82 -10.17
N LYS A 227 7.31 -21.25 -11.31
CA LYS A 227 6.63 -22.07 -12.31
C LYS A 227 6.10 -23.38 -11.71
N GLY A 228 4.82 -23.65 -11.92
CA GLY A 228 4.13 -24.84 -11.44
C GLY A 228 3.71 -24.79 -9.97
N LYS A 229 4.03 -23.74 -9.23
CA LYS A 229 3.60 -23.59 -7.84
C LYS A 229 2.13 -23.23 -7.73
N THR A 230 1.45 -23.85 -6.78
CA THR A 230 0.07 -23.50 -6.43
C THR A 230 0.02 -22.32 -5.47
N VAL A 231 -0.90 -21.39 -5.71
CA VAL A 231 -1.01 -20.15 -4.94
C VAL A 231 -2.43 -19.91 -4.45
N LEU A 232 -2.59 -19.79 -3.14
CA LEU A 232 -3.84 -19.28 -2.54
C LEU A 232 -3.83 -17.76 -2.65
N VAL A 233 -4.87 -17.21 -3.28
CA VAL A 233 -5.10 -15.76 -3.37
C VAL A 233 -6.41 -15.44 -2.68
N SER A 234 -6.44 -14.43 -1.82
CA SER A 234 -7.67 -13.87 -1.28
C SER A 234 -8.06 -12.59 -2.03
N GLY A 235 -9.34 -12.24 -1.95
CA GLY A 235 -9.89 -11.13 -2.71
C GLY A 235 -10.27 -11.52 -4.12
N ALA A 236 -11.07 -10.67 -4.74
CA ALA A 236 -11.46 -10.73 -6.14
C ALA A 236 -11.50 -9.31 -6.75
N GLY A 237 -10.90 -8.34 -6.07
CA GLY A 237 -10.74 -6.97 -6.55
C GLY A 237 -9.46 -6.78 -7.34
N ASN A 238 -9.12 -5.53 -7.59
CA ASN A 238 -8.01 -5.13 -8.45
C ASN A 238 -6.68 -5.83 -8.13
N VAL A 239 -6.26 -5.80 -6.86
CA VAL A 239 -4.98 -6.41 -6.45
C VAL A 239 -4.98 -7.92 -6.70
N ALA A 240 -6.05 -8.62 -6.32
CA ALA A 240 -6.17 -10.06 -6.51
C ALA A 240 -6.20 -10.44 -7.99
N GLN A 241 -6.99 -9.74 -8.81
CA GLN A 241 -7.11 -10.00 -10.25
C GLN A 241 -5.75 -9.90 -10.94
N TYR A 242 -4.98 -8.84 -10.69
CA TYR A 242 -3.68 -8.65 -11.33
C TYR A 242 -2.56 -9.47 -10.69
N THR A 243 -2.67 -9.86 -9.42
CA THR A 243 -1.82 -10.91 -8.84
C THR A 243 -2.02 -12.22 -9.57
N ILE A 244 -3.28 -12.66 -9.77
CA ILE A 244 -3.61 -13.88 -10.53
C ILE A 244 -3.09 -13.80 -11.96
N GLU A 245 -3.30 -12.67 -12.65
CA GLU A 245 -2.84 -12.47 -14.03
C GLU A 245 -1.32 -12.66 -14.16
N LYS A 246 -0.55 -12.00 -13.29
CA LYS A 246 0.92 -12.09 -13.33
C LYS A 246 1.42 -13.48 -12.92
N LEU A 247 0.77 -14.13 -11.95
CA LEU A 247 1.07 -15.53 -11.59
C LEU A 247 0.92 -16.45 -12.78
N LEU A 248 -0.16 -16.30 -13.55
CA LEU A 248 -0.39 -17.08 -14.79
C LEU A 248 0.68 -16.82 -15.85
N GLU A 249 1.07 -15.55 -16.04
CA GLU A 249 2.13 -15.20 -16.99
C GLU A 249 3.47 -15.86 -16.66
N LEU A 250 3.79 -15.96 -15.37
CA LEU A 250 5.03 -16.59 -14.87
C LEU A 250 4.90 -18.11 -14.65
N GLY A 251 3.78 -18.70 -15.06
CA GLY A 251 3.55 -20.14 -15.07
C GLY A 251 3.20 -20.75 -13.72
N ALA A 252 2.79 -19.95 -12.75
CA ALA A 252 2.23 -20.43 -11.49
C ALA A 252 0.74 -20.79 -11.66
N LYS A 253 0.19 -21.48 -10.66
CA LYS A 253 -1.18 -21.98 -10.64
C LYS A 253 -1.96 -21.36 -9.49
N PRO A 254 -2.66 -20.22 -9.69
CA PRO A 254 -3.56 -19.68 -8.67
C PRO A 254 -4.77 -20.64 -8.53
N VAL A 255 -5.12 -20.98 -7.28
CA VAL A 255 -6.14 -22.01 -6.97
C VAL A 255 -7.29 -21.47 -6.12
N SER A 256 -7.27 -20.20 -5.76
CA SER A 256 -8.37 -19.58 -4.99
C SER A 256 -8.55 -18.12 -5.31
N CYS A 257 -9.73 -17.61 -5.07
CA CYS A 257 -10.05 -16.20 -4.85
C CYS A 257 -11.23 -16.09 -3.88
N SER A 258 -11.47 -14.89 -3.35
CA SER A 258 -12.50 -14.69 -2.33
C SER A 258 -13.16 -13.32 -2.41
N ASP A 259 -14.35 -13.20 -1.84
CA ASP A 259 -14.97 -11.91 -1.54
C ASP A 259 -15.41 -11.83 -0.07
N SER A 260 -16.33 -10.91 0.24
CA SER A 260 -16.82 -10.76 1.63
C SER A 260 -17.64 -11.95 2.13
N ASP A 261 -18.23 -12.73 1.24
CA ASP A 261 -19.16 -13.80 1.58
C ASP A 261 -18.47 -15.16 1.72
N GLY A 262 -17.33 -15.34 0.99
CA GLY A 262 -16.60 -16.61 1.03
C GLY A 262 -15.52 -16.69 -0.03
N TYR A 263 -15.04 -17.91 -0.26
CA TYR A 263 -13.98 -18.18 -1.23
C TYR A 263 -14.30 -19.39 -2.12
N ILE A 264 -13.66 -19.43 -3.27
CA ILE A 264 -13.58 -20.63 -4.11
C ILE A 264 -12.20 -21.28 -3.98
N TYR A 265 -12.19 -22.61 -4.06
CA TYR A 265 -10.97 -23.38 -4.20
C TYR A 265 -11.08 -24.27 -5.43
N ASP A 266 -10.24 -23.98 -6.42
CA ASP A 266 -10.20 -24.62 -7.73
C ASP A 266 -8.86 -25.37 -7.89
N PRO A 267 -8.78 -26.66 -7.59
CA PRO A 267 -7.54 -27.43 -7.65
C PRO A 267 -6.98 -27.54 -9.08
N ASP A 268 -7.82 -27.39 -10.11
CA ASP A 268 -7.38 -27.36 -11.50
C ASP A 268 -6.73 -26.04 -11.89
N GLY A 269 -6.93 -25.00 -11.06
CA GLY A 269 -6.38 -23.68 -11.22
C GLY A 269 -7.31 -22.71 -11.95
N ILE A 270 -7.14 -21.43 -11.63
CA ILE A 270 -7.77 -20.32 -12.33
C ILE A 270 -6.87 -20.01 -13.53
N ASP A 271 -7.33 -20.31 -14.74
CA ASP A 271 -6.67 -19.96 -15.99
C ASP A 271 -7.11 -18.59 -16.52
N LYS A 272 -6.65 -18.21 -17.71
CA LYS A 272 -6.96 -16.91 -18.33
C LYS A 272 -8.45 -16.71 -18.60
N GLU A 273 -9.16 -17.76 -19.01
CA GLU A 273 -10.61 -17.70 -19.28
C GLU A 273 -11.39 -17.51 -17.98
N LYS A 274 -11.04 -18.28 -16.94
CA LYS A 274 -11.63 -18.18 -15.61
C LYS A 274 -11.34 -16.82 -14.97
N LEU A 275 -10.13 -16.28 -15.16
CA LEU A 275 -9.79 -14.92 -14.69
C LEU A 275 -10.62 -13.85 -15.42
N ALA A 276 -10.79 -13.96 -16.74
CA ALA A 276 -11.63 -13.04 -17.49
C ALA A 276 -13.08 -13.06 -16.99
N TYR A 277 -13.60 -14.24 -16.65
CA TYR A 277 -14.92 -14.37 -16.02
C TYR A 277 -14.97 -13.69 -14.63
N ILE A 278 -13.95 -13.87 -13.79
CA ILE A 278 -13.88 -13.17 -12.49
C ILE A 278 -13.89 -11.66 -12.69
N MET A 279 -13.13 -11.15 -13.67
CA MET A 279 -13.07 -9.71 -13.96
C MET A 279 -14.44 -9.18 -14.42
N GLU A 280 -15.13 -9.87 -15.31
CA GLU A 280 -16.48 -9.51 -15.75
C GLU A 280 -17.46 -9.52 -14.58
N LEU A 281 -17.52 -10.64 -13.85
CA LEU A 281 -18.37 -10.83 -12.69
C LEU A 281 -18.20 -9.72 -11.62
N LYS A 282 -16.95 -9.36 -11.30
CA LYS A 282 -16.68 -8.40 -10.22
C LYS A 282 -16.71 -6.94 -10.65
N ASN A 283 -16.22 -6.64 -11.86
CA ASN A 283 -16.03 -5.26 -12.29
C ASN A 283 -17.25 -4.72 -13.05
N VAL A 284 -17.98 -5.57 -13.77
CA VAL A 284 -19.15 -5.19 -14.59
C VAL A 284 -20.44 -5.58 -13.89
N GLU A 285 -20.65 -6.86 -13.62
CA GLU A 285 -21.88 -7.38 -13.05
C GLU A 285 -22.03 -7.11 -11.55
N ARG A 286 -20.91 -6.86 -10.84
CA ARG A 286 -20.85 -6.69 -9.39
C ARG A 286 -21.38 -7.90 -8.60
N GLY A 287 -21.26 -9.08 -9.21
CA GLY A 287 -21.70 -10.35 -8.68
C GLY A 287 -20.82 -10.88 -7.55
N ARG A 288 -21.12 -12.10 -7.11
CA ARG A 288 -20.44 -12.78 -6.00
C ARG A 288 -19.59 -13.93 -6.49
N ILE A 289 -18.46 -14.19 -5.81
CA ILE A 289 -17.55 -15.25 -6.22
C ILE A 289 -18.17 -16.65 -6.16
N LYS A 290 -19.27 -16.82 -5.43
CA LYS A 290 -20.07 -18.06 -5.43
C LYS A 290 -20.54 -18.46 -6.82
N GLU A 291 -20.85 -17.47 -7.69
CA GLU A 291 -21.28 -17.73 -9.08
C GLU A 291 -20.17 -18.38 -9.93
N TYR A 292 -18.90 -18.11 -9.62
CA TYR A 292 -17.79 -18.86 -10.21
C TYR A 292 -17.86 -20.35 -9.83
N ALA A 293 -18.09 -20.66 -8.55
CA ALA A 293 -18.18 -22.04 -8.10
C ALA A 293 -19.34 -22.80 -8.78
N GLU A 294 -20.48 -22.13 -8.94
CA GLU A 294 -21.64 -22.67 -9.63
C GLU A 294 -21.35 -22.93 -11.11
N ARG A 295 -20.65 -22.00 -11.79
CA ARG A 295 -20.32 -22.11 -13.20
C ARG A 295 -19.31 -23.22 -13.50
N TYR A 296 -18.28 -23.35 -12.69
CA TYR A 296 -17.17 -24.27 -12.93
C TYR A 296 -17.21 -25.56 -12.09
N GLY A 297 -18.23 -25.73 -11.23
CA GLY A 297 -18.43 -26.94 -10.42
C GLY A 297 -17.34 -27.13 -9.36
N VAL A 298 -16.78 -26.07 -8.80
CA VAL A 298 -15.71 -26.12 -7.81
C VAL A 298 -16.21 -25.82 -6.40
N LYS A 299 -15.38 -26.12 -5.40
CA LYS A 299 -15.69 -25.90 -3.99
C LYS A 299 -15.90 -24.39 -3.71
N TYR A 300 -17.02 -24.09 -3.03
CA TYR A 300 -17.26 -22.82 -2.36
C TYR A 300 -17.35 -23.01 -0.85
N SER A 301 -16.77 -22.11 -0.07
CA SER A 301 -16.86 -22.14 1.39
C SER A 301 -16.93 -20.72 1.94
N GLU A 302 -17.55 -20.55 3.10
CA GLU A 302 -17.50 -19.28 3.83
C GLU A 302 -16.09 -19.02 4.39
N GLY A 303 -15.76 -17.76 4.65
CA GLY A 303 -14.49 -17.36 5.23
C GLY A 303 -13.39 -17.10 4.20
N LYS A 304 -12.17 -17.56 4.49
CA LYS A 304 -10.96 -17.30 3.69
C LYS A 304 -10.22 -18.60 3.37
N PRO A 305 -9.42 -18.67 2.29
CA PRO A 305 -8.86 -19.92 1.77
C PRO A 305 -7.66 -20.48 2.56
N TRP A 306 -7.34 -19.93 3.72
CA TRP A 306 -6.08 -20.20 4.42
C TRP A 306 -5.93 -21.60 5.02
N PHE A 307 -6.99 -22.38 5.02
CA PHE A 307 -6.98 -23.79 5.46
C PHE A 307 -6.85 -24.79 4.30
N GLU A 308 -6.86 -24.31 3.06
CA GLU A 308 -6.66 -25.13 1.88
C GLU A 308 -5.16 -25.39 1.62
N LYS A 309 -4.85 -26.45 0.85
CA LYS A 309 -3.47 -26.80 0.52
C LYS A 309 -2.97 -26.02 -0.70
N ALA A 310 -1.79 -25.42 -0.55
CA ALA A 310 -1.03 -24.83 -1.65
C ALA A 310 0.43 -24.62 -1.23
N ASP A 311 1.29 -24.30 -2.20
CA ASP A 311 2.70 -23.99 -1.96
C ASP A 311 2.88 -22.58 -1.41
N ILE A 312 2.04 -21.64 -1.81
CA ILE A 312 2.20 -20.19 -1.55
C ILE A 312 0.86 -19.58 -1.15
N ALA A 313 0.90 -18.57 -0.28
CA ALA A 313 -0.25 -17.74 0.06
C ALA A 313 0.00 -16.27 -0.28
N SER A 314 -0.97 -15.64 -0.95
CA SER A 314 -0.95 -14.21 -1.30
C SER A 314 -2.24 -13.52 -0.84
N PRO A 315 -2.27 -12.97 0.39
CA PRO A 315 -3.43 -12.23 0.87
C PRO A 315 -3.56 -10.88 0.16
N CYS A 316 -4.64 -10.74 -0.63
CA CYS A 316 -4.91 -9.59 -1.49
C CYS A 316 -6.26 -8.90 -1.19
N ALA A 317 -6.92 -9.22 -0.07
CA ALA A 317 -8.25 -8.72 0.24
C ALA A 317 -8.22 -7.61 1.29
N THR A 318 -8.12 -7.98 2.57
CA THR A 318 -8.39 -7.06 3.67
C THR A 318 -7.35 -7.15 4.79
N GLN A 319 -7.34 -6.12 5.64
CA GLN A 319 -6.53 -6.09 6.85
C GLN A 319 -6.94 -7.22 7.80
N ASN A 320 -5.95 -7.80 8.50
CA ASN A 320 -6.12 -8.83 9.54
C ASN A 320 -6.87 -10.10 9.08
N GLU A 321 -6.74 -10.49 7.82
CA GLU A 321 -7.41 -11.69 7.30
C GLU A 321 -6.67 -13.00 7.59
N ILE A 322 -5.39 -12.95 7.93
CA ILE A 322 -4.61 -14.09 8.42
C ILE A 322 -4.33 -13.89 9.90
N ASN A 323 -5.05 -14.63 10.74
CA ASN A 323 -4.82 -14.70 12.17
C ASN A 323 -3.83 -15.83 12.51
N GLU A 324 -3.53 -16.01 13.80
CA GLU A 324 -2.59 -17.03 14.28
C GLU A 324 -2.99 -18.45 13.88
N GLU A 325 -4.27 -18.79 13.96
CA GLU A 325 -4.80 -20.11 13.60
C GLU A 325 -4.62 -20.39 12.10
N ALA A 326 -4.97 -19.43 11.25
CA ALA A 326 -4.78 -19.52 9.80
C ALA A 326 -3.29 -19.65 9.44
N ALA A 327 -2.40 -18.90 10.11
CA ALA A 327 -0.96 -19.00 9.88
C ALA A 327 -0.41 -20.39 10.26
N LYS A 328 -0.84 -20.95 11.39
CA LYS A 328 -0.48 -22.32 11.80
C LYS A 328 -0.96 -23.36 10.78
N ALA A 329 -2.18 -23.19 10.25
CA ALA A 329 -2.73 -24.07 9.22
C ALA A 329 -1.93 -24.00 7.92
N LEU A 330 -1.57 -22.80 7.45
CA LEU A 330 -0.74 -22.58 6.26
C LEU A 330 0.63 -23.27 6.41
N VAL A 331 1.30 -23.09 7.55
CA VAL A 331 2.59 -23.74 7.83
C VAL A 331 2.44 -25.28 7.88
N ALA A 332 1.41 -25.79 8.56
CA ALA A 332 1.14 -27.22 8.65
C ALA A 332 0.81 -27.84 7.28
N ASN A 333 0.18 -27.09 6.38
CA ASN A 333 -0.11 -27.50 5.00
C ASN A 333 1.10 -27.38 4.06
N GLY A 334 2.26 -26.93 4.55
CA GLY A 334 3.52 -26.88 3.79
C GLY A 334 3.71 -25.64 2.94
N VAL A 335 3.04 -24.52 3.26
CA VAL A 335 3.28 -23.23 2.58
C VAL A 335 4.74 -22.80 2.75
N ILE A 336 5.42 -22.49 1.66
CA ILE A 336 6.83 -22.10 1.64
C ILE A 336 7.04 -20.59 1.59
N ALA A 337 6.05 -19.85 1.12
CA ALA A 337 6.12 -18.40 1.00
C ALA A 337 4.75 -17.73 1.22
N VAL A 338 4.78 -16.55 1.83
CA VAL A 338 3.63 -15.64 1.97
C VAL A 338 4.04 -14.25 1.53
N THR A 339 3.30 -13.66 0.56
CA THR A 339 3.50 -12.28 0.09
C THR A 339 2.22 -11.48 0.18
N GLU A 340 2.27 -10.36 0.84
CA GLU A 340 1.11 -9.51 1.10
C GLU A 340 0.83 -8.54 -0.05
N GLY A 341 -0.25 -8.77 -0.80
CA GLY A 341 -0.79 -7.80 -1.76
C GLY A 341 -1.63 -6.72 -1.08
N ALA A 342 -2.35 -7.07 -0.02
CA ALA A 342 -3.11 -6.14 0.79
C ALA A 342 -2.23 -5.37 1.80
N ASN A 343 -2.80 -4.34 2.43
CA ASN A 343 -2.15 -3.64 3.53
C ASN A 343 -2.45 -4.35 4.86
N MET A 344 -1.40 -4.79 5.55
CA MET A 344 -1.46 -5.46 6.87
C MET A 344 -2.48 -6.61 6.95
N PRO A 345 -2.49 -7.55 6.01
CA PRO A 345 -3.46 -8.67 6.04
C PRO A 345 -3.14 -9.70 7.13
N THR A 346 -1.91 -9.74 7.61
CA THR A 346 -1.42 -10.71 8.61
C THR A 346 -1.31 -10.03 9.98
N THR A 347 -1.91 -10.66 11.00
CA THR A 347 -1.81 -10.15 12.38
C THR A 347 -0.38 -10.29 12.93
N PRO A 348 0.00 -9.55 13.99
CA PRO A 348 1.32 -9.69 14.62
C PRO A 348 1.61 -11.12 15.09
N GLU A 349 0.61 -11.80 15.66
CA GLU A 349 0.73 -13.19 16.12
C GLU A 349 0.97 -14.15 14.95
N ALA A 350 0.24 -13.96 13.84
CA ALA A 350 0.43 -14.73 12.61
C ALA A 350 1.81 -14.48 11.98
N THR A 351 2.27 -13.22 11.96
CA THR A 351 3.61 -12.87 11.51
C THR A 351 4.68 -13.63 12.30
N LYS A 352 4.52 -13.72 13.63
CA LYS A 352 5.43 -14.48 14.48
C LYS A 352 5.44 -15.97 14.12
N VAL A 353 4.28 -16.58 13.84
CA VAL A 353 4.19 -17.98 13.40
C VAL A 353 5.01 -18.21 12.14
N PHE A 354 4.91 -17.33 11.14
CA PHE A 354 5.68 -17.44 9.90
C PHE A 354 7.19 -17.27 10.12
N GLN A 355 7.60 -16.33 10.97
CA GLN A 355 9.00 -16.10 11.32
C GLN A 355 9.59 -17.28 12.11
N ASP A 356 8.88 -17.80 13.10
CA ASP A 356 9.31 -18.96 13.90
C ASP A 356 9.45 -20.22 13.04
N ALA A 357 8.57 -20.40 12.06
CA ALA A 357 8.63 -21.47 11.07
C ALA A 357 9.68 -21.23 9.97
N LYS A 358 10.31 -20.04 9.95
CA LYS A 358 11.34 -19.64 8.95
C LYS A 358 10.89 -19.81 7.50
N ILE A 359 9.61 -19.64 7.22
CA ILE A 359 9.13 -19.56 5.83
C ILE A 359 9.47 -18.19 5.23
N LEU A 360 9.42 -18.07 3.92
CA LEU A 360 9.57 -16.79 3.25
C LEU A 360 8.32 -15.95 3.48
N TYR A 361 8.42 -14.93 4.31
CA TYR A 361 7.30 -14.03 4.61
C TYR A 361 7.69 -12.57 4.36
N CYS A 362 6.93 -11.88 3.51
CA CYS A 362 7.15 -10.46 3.21
C CYS A 362 5.93 -9.61 3.57
N PRO A 363 6.13 -8.53 4.36
CA PRO A 363 5.07 -7.59 4.70
C PRO A 363 4.67 -6.72 3.50
N GLY A 364 3.40 -6.30 3.47
CA GLY A 364 2.81 -5.53 2.39
C GLY A 364 3.58 -4.25 2.03
N LYS A 365 4.17 -3.57 3.02
CA LYS A 365 4.96 -2.34 2.74
C LYS A 365 6.09 -2.52 1.72
N ALA A 366 6.63 -3.74 1.58
CA ALA A 366 7.62 -4.08 0.57
C ALA A 366 6.97 -4.75 -0.65
N SER A 367 6.22 -5.85 -0.45
CA SER A 367 5.66 -6.62 -1.57
C SER A 367 4.58 -5.88 -2.35
N ASN A 368 3.77 -5.04 -1.71
CA ASN A 368 2.72 -4.27 -2.40
C ASN A 368 3.16 -2.85 -2.85
N ALA A 369 4.44 -2.53 -2.75
CA ALA A 369 4.97 -1.22 -3.10
C ALA A 369 4.85 -0.88 -4.61
N GLY A 370 4.51 -1.86 -5.46
CA GLY A 370 4.31 -1.64 -6.89
C GLY A 370 3.34 -0.51 -7.22
N GLY A 371 2.24 -0.41 -6.48
CA GLY A 371 1.26 0.67 -6.67
C GLY A 371 1.84 2.07 -6.48
N VAL A 372 2.59 2.28 -5.41
CA VAL A 372 3.24 3.59 -5.17
C VAL A 372 4.45 3.79 -6.09
N ALA A 373 5.15 2.73 -6.47
CA ALA A 373 6.23 2.81 -7.46
C ALA A 373 5.71 3.36 -8.81
N VAL A 374 4.64 2.79 -9.36
CA VAL A 374 4.05 3.32 -10.60
C VAL A 374 3.44 4.70 -10.41
N SER A 375 2.96 5.05 -9.22
CA SER A 375 2.59 6.45 -8.92
C SER A 375 3.78 7.41 -9.06
N GLY A 376 4.96 7.01 -8.61
CA GLY A 376 6.19 7.77 -8.82
C GLY A 376 6.61 7.84 -10.29
N LEU A 377 6.44 6.75 -11.05
CA LEU A 377 6.67 6.74 -12.50
C LEU A 377 5.67 7.64 -13.24
N GLU A 378 4.42 7.73 -12.79
CA GLU A 378 3.44 8.70 -13.30
C GLU A 378 3.91 10.14 -13.08
N MET A 379 4.46 10.44 -11.88
CA MET A 379 5.06 11.76 -11.61
C MET A 379 6.22 12.07 -12.57
N SER A 380 7.09 11.10 -12.85
CA SER A 380 8.20 11.26 -13.80
C SER A 380 7.70 11.55 -15.21
N GLN A 381 6.74 10.76 -15.71
CA GLN A 381 6.11 10.98 -17.01
C GLN A 381 5.45 12.38 -17.10
N ASN A 382 4.79 12.83 -16.02
CA ASN A 382 4.18 14.15 -15.97
C ASN A 382 5.23 15.28 -15.99
N SER A 383 6.36 15.10 -15.33
CA SER A 383 7.46 16.07 -15.32
C SER A 383 8.13 16.18 -16.70
N GLU A 384 8.29 15.08 -17.40
CA GLU A 384 8.80 15.02 -18.78
C GLU A 384 7.78 15.47 -19.82
N ARG A 385 6.47 15.49 -19.45
CA ARG A 385 5.32 15.69 -20.34
C ARG A 385 5.26 14.64 -21.46
N MET A 386 5.63 13.41 -21.14
CA MET A 386 5.64 12.27 -22.05
C MET A 386 4.83 11.11 -21.50
N LYS A 387 4.41 10.22 -22.38
CA LYS A 387 3.84 8.92 -22.02
C LYS A 387 4.86 7.84 -22.35
N TRP A 388 5.08 6.94 -21.40
CA TRP A 388 5.86 5.72 -21.63
C TRP A 388 4.95 4.59 -22.08
N SER A 389 5.50 3.66 -22.84
CA SER A 389 4.78 2.46 -23.24
C SER A 389 4.48 1.55 -22.05
N ARG A 390 3.59 0.60 -22.25
CA ARG A 390 3.24 -0.40 -21.23
C ARG A 390 4.49 -1.20 -20.81
N GLU A 391 5.30 -1.58 -21.79
CA GLU A 391 6.53 -2.34 -21.60
C GLU A 391 7.58 -1.56 -20.83
N GLU A 392 7.73 -0.27 -21.14
CA GLU A 392 8.66 0.63 -20.42
C GLU A 392 8.28 0.79 -18.94
N VAL A 393 6.97 0.99 -18.66
CA VAL A 393 6.51 1.15 -17.28
C VAL A 393 6.64 -0.17 -16.51
N ASP A 394 6.29 -1.32 -17.12
CA ASP A 394 6.39 -2.62 -16.49
C ASP A 394 7.85 -3.01 -16.22
N ALA A 395 8.76 -2.75 -17.15
CA ALA A 395 10.19 -2.99 -16.95
C ALA A 395 10.77 -2.15 -15.80
N LYS A 396 10.37 -0.89 -15.69
CA LYS A 396 10.76 -0.03 -14.57
C LYS A 396 10.15 -0.50 -13.25
N LEU A 397 8.89 -0.93 -13.24
CA LEU A 397 8.26 -1.53 -12.08
C LEU A 397 9.01 -2.77 -11.61
N HIS A 398 9.35 -3.68 -12.53
CA HIS A 398 10.11 -4.89 -12.22
C HIS A 398 11.47 -4.54 -11.57
N ALA A 399 12.23 -3.64 -12.19
CA ALA A 399 13.51 -3.19 -11.65
C ALA A 399 13.40 -2.57 -10.24
N ILE A 400 12.36 -1.77 -10.00
CA ILE A 400 12.11 -1.20 -8.67
C ILE A 400 11.80 -2.31 -7.64
N MET A 401 11.01 -3.31 -8.00
CA MET A 401 10.71 -4.42 -7.10
C MET A 401 11.95 -5.27 -6.81
N ASP A 402 12.86 -5.44 -7.79
CA ASP A 402 14.15 -6.10 -7.59
C ASP A 402 15.02 -5.32 -6.59
N ASP A 403 15.07 -4.00 -6.72
CA ASP A 403 15.82 -3.13 -5.80
C ASP A 403 15.24 -3.16 -4.37
N ILE A 404 13.91 -3.14 -4.24
CA ILE A 404 13.24 -3.26 -2.94
C ILE A 404 13.63 -4.59 -2.29
N HIS A 405 13.54 -5.69 -3.05
CA HIS A 405 13.89 -7.02 -2.56
C HIS A 405 15.37 -7.09 -2.13
N ALA A 406 16.29 -6.62 -2.97
CA ALA A 406 17.72 -6.61 -2.66
C ALA A 406 18.03 -5.83 -1.37
N ASN A 407 17.39 -4.69 -1.16
CA ASN A 407 17.55 -3.91 0.07
C ASN A 407 16.96 -4.64 1.29
N CYS A 408 15.81 -5.30 1.15
CA CYS A 408 15.25 -6.12 2.23
C CYS A 408 16.17 -7.28 2.61
N VAL A 409 16.78 -7.96 1.64
CA VAL A 409 17.75 -9.03 1.87
C VAL A 409 18.98 -8.49 2.59
N LYS A 410 19.54 -7.38 2.10
CA LYS A 410 20.75 -6.77 2.68
C LYS A 410 20.63 -6.47 4.17
N TYR A 411 19.49 -5.96 4.61
CA TYR A 411 19.28 -5.54 6.00
C TYR A 411 18.47 -6.55 6.84
N GLY A 412 17.86 -7.56 6.20
CA GLY A 412 17.04 -8.56 6.87
C GLY A 412 17.68 -9.93 7.04
N THR A 413 18.86 -10.19 6.45
CA THR A 413 19.54 -11.48 6.58
C THR A 413 20.08 -11.67 8.00
N GLU A 414 19.59 -12.71 8.67
CA GLU A 414 20.00 -13.09 10.00
C GLU A 414 21.28 -13.98 9.97
N PRO A 415 21.99 -14.14 11.11
CA PRO A 415 23.22 -14.92 11.16
C PRO A 415 23.08 -16.38 10.70
N ASP A 416 21.91 -16.97 10.81
CA ASP A 416 21.58 -18.32 10.38
C ASP A 416 21.19 -18.43 8.89
N GLY A 417 21.23 -17.31 8.17
CA GLY A 417 20.86 -17.22 6.76
C GLY A 417 19.37 -17.02 6.49
N TYR A 418 18.52 -16.97 7.52
CA TYR A 418 17.12 -16.60 7.36
C TYR A 418 16.99 -15.12 6.95
N ILE A 419 16.08 -14.83 6.03
CA ILE A 419 15.81 -13.46 5.60
C ILE A 419 14.51 -12.98 6.30
N ASN A 420 14.68 -12.10 7.27
CA ASN A 420 13.59 -11.42 7.95
C ASN A 420 13.20 -10.17 7.14
N TYR A 421 12.26 -10.32 6.21
CA TYR A 421 11.83 -9.23 5.33
C TYR A 421 11.14 -8.08 6.08
N VAL A 422 10.52 -8.34 7.25
CA VAL A 422 9.94 -7.28 8.10
C VAL A 422 11.03 -6.35 8.62
N LYS A 423 12.08 -6.94 9.21
CA LYS A 423 13.27 -6.22 9.70
C LYS A 423 13.96 -5.50 8.54
N GLY A 424 14.19 -6.23 7.44
CA GLY A 424 14.87 -5.70 6.25
C GLY A 424 14.17 -4.48 5.66
N ALA A 425 12.87 -4.54 5.48
CA ALA A 425 12.09 -3.42 4.95
C ALA A 425 12.10 -2.19 5.87
N ASN A 426 11.93 -2.40 7.19
CA ASN A 426 11.94 -1.31 8.15
C ASN A 426 13.31 -0.62 8.23
N ILE A 427 14.39 -1.37 8.31
CA ILE A 427 15.76 -0.82 8.37
C ILE A 427 16.13 -0.12 7.05
N ALA A 428 15.85 -0.74 5.90
CA ALA A 428 16.16 -0.14 4.60
C ALA A 428 15.45 1.21 4.40
N GLY A 429 14.14 1.26 4.69
CA GLY A 429 13.36 2.50 4.60
C GLY A 429 13.84 3.56 5.58
N PHE A 430 14.08 3.17 6.84
CA PHE A 430 14.58 4.07 7.87
C PHE A 430 15.94 4.69 7.49
N LEU A 431 16.93 3.86 7.14
CA LEU A 431 18.28 4.35 6.84
C LEU A 431 18.31 5.32 5.66
N LYS A 432 17.48 5.10 4.63
CA LYS A 432 17.41 6.02 3.50
C LYS A 432 16.92 7.40 3.93
N VAL A 433 15.83 7.47 4.70
CA VAL A 433 15.29 8.73 5.22
C VAL A 433 16.26 9.37 6.20
N ALA A 434 16.80 8.60 7.14
CA ALA A 434 17.75 9.07 8.15
C ALA A 434 18.98 9.73 7.53
N LYS A 435 19.61 9.07 6.55
CA LYS A 435 20.78 9.62 5.85
C LYS A 435 20.47 10.90 5.09
N ALA A 436 19.29 10.98 4.45
CA ALA A 436 18.86 12.20 3.77
C ALA A 436 18.64 13.34 4.77
N MET A 437 17.96 13.09 5.90
CA MET A 437 17.78 14.08 6.96
C MET A 437 19.10 14.56 7.54
N MET A 438 20.08 13.66 7.74
CA MET A 438 21.41 14.02 8.23
C MET A 438 22.19 14.87 7.22
N ALA A 439 22.12 14.52 5.93
CA ALA A 439 22.82 15.25 4.88
C ALA A 439 22.29 16.67 4.66
N GLN A 440 20.98 16.88 4.90
CA GLN A 440 20.32 18.18 4.77
C GLN A 440 20.46 19.06 6.02
N GLY A 441 20.95 18.51 7.12
CA GLY A 441 21.17 19.23 8.37
C GLY A 441 19.93 19.36 9.24
N ILE A 442 19.86 20.47 9.98
CA ILE A 442 18.72 20.76 10.89
C ILE A 442 17.87 21.85 10.24
N VAL A 443 16.81 21.44 9.58
CA VAL A 443 15.86 22.30 8.88
C VAL A 443 14.47 22.13 9.45
#